data_f51e7d584b7f420c9110b9a854d14cd9
#
_entry.id   f51e7d584b7f420c9110b9a854d14cd9
#
_cell.length_a   1.000
_cell.length_b   1.000
_cell.length_c   1.000
_cell.angle_alpha   90.00
_cell.angle_beta   90.00
_cell.angle_gamma   90.00
#
_symmetry.space_group_name_H-M   'P 1'
#
loop_
_entity.id
_entity.type
_entity.pdbx_description
1 polymer ?
#
loop_
_entity_poly.entity_id
_entity_poly.type
_entity_poly.pdbx_seq_one_letter_code
_entity_poly.pdbx_strand_id
1 'polypeptide(L)'
;FDTETYSDAVAFARIGEGSLGGKARGLAFMNSMLMKHRQYDKHENVRIMIPRSVVIATEFFDDFIRHNGLKYIISQDFSDEEILSEFVSSVLPFRLREALKSYIRTVRTPLAIRSSSKLEDSHYQPFAGIYSTYMIPYVDNEDQMLRLLLKAVKSVYASVYFAASRAYIQSSQNLISEEKMAVIIQEVCGTEQD
;
A
#
# COMPACT_ATOMS: atom_id res chain seq x y z
N PHE A 1 5.30 -14.30 -0.50
CA PHE A 1 6.32 -13.59 -1.30
C PHE A 1 7.58 -14.46 -1.31
N ASP A 2 7.96 -14.92 -2.47
CA ASP A 2 9.15 -15.73 -2.67
C ASP A 2 10.23 -14.84 -3.29
N THR A 3 11.33 -14.64 -2.56
CA THR A 3 12.44 -13.79 -3.01
C THR A 3 13.24 -14.42 -4.14
N GLU A 4 13.23 -15.76 -4.29
CA GLU A 4 13.95 -16.44 -5.38
C GLU A 4 13.28 -16.20 -6.73
N THR A 5 11.96 -15.93 -6.74
CA THR A 5 11.21 -15.63 -7.96
C THR A 5 11.03 -14.13 -8.21
N TYR A 6 11.34 -13.28 -7.22
CA TYR A 6 11.28 -11.82 -7.37
C TYR A 6 12.56 -11.29 -8.01
N SER A 7 12.60 -11.33 -9.31
CA SER A 7 13.70 -10.78 -10.12
C SER A 7 13.40 -9.35 -10.56
N ASP A 8 14.43 -8.65 -11.06
CA ASP A 8 14.28 -7.30 -11.64
C ASP A 8 13.30 -7.26 -12.83
N ALA A 9 12.91 -8.41 -13.37
CA ALA A 9 11.91 -8.54 -14.41
C ALA A 9 10.46 -8.45 -13.91
N VAL A 10 10.22 -8.58 -12.59
CA VAL A 10 8.86 -8.56 -12.01
C VAL A 10 8.49 -7.14 -11.63
N ALA A 11 7.73 -6.46 -12.48
CA ALA A 11 7.25 -5.10 -12.22
C ALA A 11 6.09 -5.04 -11.21
N PHE A 12 5.37 -6.15 -10.98
CA PHE A 12 4.20 -6.19 -10.10
C PHE A 12 4.12 -7.52 -9.34
N ALA A 13 4.06 -7.47 -8.02
CA ALA A 13 3.93 -8.66 -7.16
C ALA A 13 2.86 -8.45 -6.09
N ARG A 14 2.37 -9.56 -5.51
CA ARG A 14 1.35 -9.57 -4.45
C ARG A 14 1.87 -10.30 -3.21
N ILE A 15 1.54 -9.77 -2.03
CA ILE A 15 1.72 -10.41 -0.73
C ILE A 15 0.34 -10.67 -0.14
N GLY A 16 0.01 -11.94 0.12
CA GLY A 16 -1.23 -12.37 0.75
C GLY A 16 -2.40 -12.56 -0.21
N GLU A 17 -3.56 -12.82 0.37
CA GLU A 17 -4.81 -13.16 -0.32
C GLU A 17 -5.86 -12.05 -0.17
N GLY A 18 -6.95 -12.14 -0.95
CA GLY A 18 -8.04 -11.18 -0.93
C GLY A 18 -7.91 -10.11 -2.01
N SER A 19 -8.51 -8.95 -1.77
CA SER A 19 -8.56 -7.85 -2.74
C SER A 19 -7.25 -7.07 -2.76
N LEU A 20 -6.91 -6.55 -3.94
CA LEU A 20 -5.81 -5.61 -4.13
C LEU A 20 -6.26 -4.14 -4.04
N GLY A 21 -7.57 -3.89 -3.92
CA GLY A 21 -8.14 -2.55 -4.02
C GLY A 21 -8.07 -1.98 -5.45
N GLY A 22 -8.58 -0.80 -5.62
CA GLY A 22 -8.78 -0.18 -6.90
C GLY A 22 -7.50 0.24 -7.60
N LYS A 23 -6.70 1.07 -6.97
CA LYS A 23 -5.44 1.56 -7.56
C LYS A 23 -4.52 0.41 -7.97
N ALA A 24 -4.38 -0.63 -7.13
CA ALA A 24 -3.51 -1.75 -7.45
C ALA A 24 -4.04 -2.61 -8.60
N ARG A 25 -5.37 -2.77 -8.72
CA ARG A 25 -5.97 -3.44 -9.89
C ARG A 25 -5.70 -2.67 -11.17
N GLY A 26 -5.81 -1.34 -11.13
CA GLY A 26 -5.46 -0.48 -12.26
C GLY A 26 -3.99 -0.62 -12.68
N LEU A 27 -3.06 -0.63 -11.72
CA LEU A 27 -1.64 -0.86 -11.98
C LEU A 27 -1.38 -2.26 -12.58
N ALA A 28 -2.00 -3.30 -12.03
CA ALA A 28 -1.89 -4.66 -12.54
C ALA A 28 -2.41 -4.79 -13.98
N PHE A 29 -3.53 -4.14 -14.28
CA PHE A 29 -4.09 -4.08 -15.63
C PHE A 29 -3.15 -3.37 -16.59
N MET A 30 -2.64 -2.19 -16.24
CA MET A 30 -1.67 -1.45 -17.06
C MET A 30 -0.40 -2.27 -17.31
N ASN A 31 0.14 -2.93 -16.27
CA ASN A 31 1.28 -3.82 -16.43
C ASN A 31 1.00 -4.95 -17.44
N SER A 32 -0.17 -5.61 -17.32
CA SER A 32 -0.59 -6.67 -18.24
C SER A 32 -0.72 -6.17 -19.68
N MET A 33 -1.27 -4.96 -19.87
CA MET A 33 -1.41 -4.35 -21.20
C MET A 33 -0.04 -4.03 -21.82
N LEU A 34 0.87 -3.44 -21.05
CA LEU A 34 2.24 -3.15 -21.53
C LEU A 34 3.00 -4.44 -21.90
N MET A 35 2.86 -5.50 -21.10
CA MET A 35 3.47 -6.79 -21.38
C MET A 35 2.92 -7.46 -22.65
N LYS A 36 1.62 -7.31 -22.92
CA LYS A 36 0.98 -7.89 -24.11
C LYS A 36 1.24 -7.10 -25.40
N HIS A 37 1.40 -5.79 -25.28
CA HIS A 37 1.49 -4.88 -26.43
C HIS A 37 2.88 -4.23 -26.52
N ARG A 38 3.92 -5.06 -26.70
CA ARG A 38 5.32 -4.62 -26.88
C ARG A 38 5.54 -3.64 -28.06
N GLN A 39 4.51 -3.39 -28.87
CA GLN A 39 4.55 -2.37 -29.92
C GLN A 39 4.83 -0.94 -29.39
N TYR A 40 4.68 -0.72 -28.09
CA TYR A 40 5.05 0.54 -27.47
C TYR A 40 6.57 0.69 -27.23
N ASP A 41 7.34 -0.41 -27.36
CA ASP A 41 8.81 -0.42 -27.25
C ASP A 41 9.51 -0.01 -28.56
N LYS A 42 8.77 0.60 -29.51
CA LYS A 42 9.28 0.96 -30.86
C LYS A 42 10.26 2.13 -30.88
N HIS A 43 10.43 2.84 -29.79
CA HIS A 43 11.34 3.98 -29.70
C HIS A 43 12.63 3.54 -29.02
N GLU A 44 13.76 3.54 -29.74
CA GLU A 44 15.06 3.03 -29.26
C GLU A 44 15.52 3.61 -27.90
N ASN A 45 15.07 4.81 -27.53
CA ASN A 45 15.49 5.50 -26.32
C ASN A 45 14.35 5.72 -25.29
N VAL A 46 13.17 5.10 -25.50
CA VAL A 46 12.02 5.26 -24.61
C VAL A 46 11.47 3.90 -24.20
N ARG A 47 11.45 3.63 -22.90
CA ARG A 47 10.81 2.46 -22.29
C ARG A 47 9.57 2.88 -21.51
N ILE A 48 8.42 2.33 -21.90
CA ILE A 48 7.17 2.53 -21.18
C ILE A 48 7.00 1.42 -20.15
N MET A 49 6.99 1.75 -18.87
CA MET A 49 6.85 0.78 -17.79
C MET A 49 6.10 1.40 -16.60
N ILE A 50 5.49 0.56 -15.77
CA ILE A 50 5.06 0.99 -14.44
C ILE A 50 6.24 0.88 -13.48
N PRO A 51 6.33 1.75 -12.46
CA PRO A 51 7.30 1.56 -11.38
C PRO A 51 7.09 0.22 -10.68
N ARG A 52 8.17 -0.43 -10.25
CA ARG A 52 8.09 -1.69 -9.53
C ARG A 52 7.19 -1.54 -8.30
N SER A 53 6.24 -2.45 -8.17
CA SER A 53 5.19 -2.34 -7.15
C SER A 53 4.93 -3.70 -6.51
N VAL A 54 4.83 -3.70 -5.19
CA VAL A 54 4.37 -4.84 -4.40
C VAL A 54 3.10 -4.44 -3.68
N VAL A 55 2.08 -5.29 -3.71
CA VAL A 55 0.78 -5.01 -3.11
C VAL A 55 0.52 -5.95 -1.95
N ILE A 56 0.30 -5.39 -0.77
CA ILE A 56 -0.20 -6.10 0.40
C ILE A 56 -1.72 -6.20 0.25
N ALA A 57 -2.24 -7.42 0.13
CA ALA A 57 -3.67 -7.67 -0.04
C ALA A 57 -4.46 -7.45 1.26
N THR A 58 -5.78 -7.31 1.13
CA THR A 58 -6.67 -6.91 2.23
C THR A 58 -6.75 -7.92 3.40
N GLU A 59 -6.35 -9.19 3.21
CA GLU A 59 -6.33 -10.15 4.33
C GLU A 59 -5.47 -9.65 5.49
N PHE A 60 -4.34 -9.01 5.20
CA PHE A 60 -3.42 -8.52 6.24
C PHE A 60 -3.96 -7.31 6.99
N PHE A 61 -4.80 -6.51 6.37
CA PHE A 61 -5.55 -5.47 7.08
C PHE A 61 -6.52 -6.08 8.07
N ASP A 62 -7.34 -7.05 7.63
CA ASP A 62 -8.29 -7.74 8.49
C ASP A 62 -7.58 -8.46 9.66
N ASP A 63 -6.47 -9.14 9.37
CA ASP A 63 -5.65 -9.83 10.38
C ASP A 63 -5.03 -8.85 11.37
N PHE A 64 -4.53 -7.71 10.90
CA PHE A 64 -3.95 -6.68 11.74
C PHE A 64 -4.99 -6.08 12.72
N ILE A 65 -6.16 -5.70 12.22
CA ILE A 65 -7.26 -5.19 13.04
C ILE A 65 -7.70 -6.22 14.08
N ARG A 66 -7.86 -7.47 13.67
CA ARG A 66 -8.31 -8.57 14.55
C ARG A 66 -7.27 -8.91 15.61
N HIS A 67 -6.01 -9.07 15.20
CA HIS A 67 -4.92 -9.48 16.09
C HIS A 67 -4.66 -8.47 17.21
N ASN A 68 -4.75 -7.19 16.90
CA ASN A 68 -4.52 -6.11 17.87
C ASN A 68 -5.82 -5.61 18.55
N GLY A 69 -6.98 -6.19 18.24
CA GLY A 69 -8.26 -5.82 18.85
C GLY A 69 -8.73 -4.40 18.52
N LEU A 70 -8.30 -3.82 17.39
CA LEU A 70 -8.48 -2.39 17.06
C LEU A 70 -9.91 -1.98 16.65
N LYS A 71 -10.88 -2.90 16.67
CA LYS A 71 -12.28 -2.60 16.30
C LYS A 71 -12.95 -1.52 17.15
N TYR A 72 -12.51 -1.34 18.39
CA TYR A 72 -13.08 -0.33 19.29
C TYR A 72 -12.87 1.11 18.79
N ILE A 73 -11.86 1.35 17.93
CA ILE A 73 -11.58 2.67 17.36
C ILE A 73 -12.77 3.19 16.54
N ILE A 74 -13.56 2.30 15.93
CA ILE A 74 -14.76 2.67 15.16
C ILE A 74 -15.84 3.30 16.03
N SER A 75 -15.94 2.87 17.30
CA SER A 75 -17.02 3.26 18.22
C SER A 75 -16.67 4.41 19.15
N GLN A 76 -15.44 4.92 19.09
CA GLN A 76 -14.95 5.98 19.98
C GLN A 76 -14.52 7.21 19.18
N ASP A 77 -14.57 8.38 19.81
CA ASP A 77 -14.19 9.65 19.18
C ASP A 77 -12.71 9.97 19.47
N PHE A 78 -11.84 9.23 18.78
CA PHE A 78 -10.39 9.47 18.80
C PHE A 78 -9.99 10.53 17.78
N SER A 79 -8.99 11.34 18.14
CA SER A 79 -8.28 12.20 17.19
C SER A 79 -7.45 11.38 16.20
N ASP A 80 -7.09 11.98 15.07
CA ASP A 80 -6.24 11.32 14.06
C ASP A 80 -4.86 10.94 14.64
N GLU A 81 -4.31 11.76 15.57
CA GLU A 81 -3.05 11.50 16.24
C GLU A 81 -3.13 10.30 17.20
N GLU A 82 -4.22 10.17 17.95
CA GLU A 82 -4.46 9.02 18.84
C GLU A 82 -4.61 7.74 18.03
N ILE A 83 -5.40 7.77 16.95
CA ILE A 83 -5.55 6.64 16.03
C ILE A 83 -4.18 6.24 15.44
N LEU A 84 -3.42 7.21 14.94
CA LEU A 84 -2.09 6.95 14.38
C LEU A 84 -1.15 6.32 15.40
N SER A 85 -1.13 6.84 16.63
CA SER A 85 -0.31 6.32 17.72
C SER A 85 -0.64 4.87 18.04
N GLU A 86 -1.94 4.55 18.14
CA GLU A 86 -2.44 3.20 18.42
C GLU A 86 -2.05 2.20 17.33
N PHE A 87 -2.20 2.59 16.06
CA PHE A 87 -1.82 1.76 14.93
C PHE A 87 -0.31 1.55 14.84
N VAL A 88 0.47 2.60 15.05
CA VAL A 88 1.94 2.52 14.97
C VAL A 88 2.52 1.68 16.10
N SER A 89 1.93 1.69 17.30
CA SER A 89 2.34 0.85 18.42
C SER A 89 1.95 -0.63 18.26
N SER A 90 0.91 -0.90 17.46
CA SER A 90 0.39 -2.24 17.19
C SER A 90 1.35 -3.11 16.36
N VAL A 91 1.19 -4.43 16.41
CA VAL A 91 2.09 -5.40 15.77
C VAL A 91 1.49 -5.94 14.48
N LEU A 92 2.20 -5.79 13.35
CA LEU A 92 1.81 -6.42 12.09
C LEU A 92 1.93 -7.96 12.18
N PRO A 93 1.06 -8.72 11.46
CA PRO A 93 1.12 -10.17 11.41
C PRO A 93 2.51 -10.67 11.02
N PHE A 94 2.96 -11.75 11.68
CA PHE A 94 4.31 -12.29 11.49
C PHE A 94 4.61 -12.60 10.02
N ARG A 95 3.69 -13.26 9.30
CA ARG A 95 3.85 -13.58 7.86
C ARG A 95 4.09 -12.33 7.01
N LEU A 96 3.39 -11.24 7.29
CA LEU A 96 3.58 -9.98 6.57
C LEU A 96 4.96 -9.37 6.88
N ARG A 97 5.36 -9.37 8.15
CA ARG A 97 6.67 -8.84 8.56
C ARG A 97 7.83 -9.56 7.87
N GLU A 98 7.78 -10.90 7.82
CA GLU A 98 8.81 -11.70 7.14
C GLU A 98 8.83 -11.45 5.62
N ALA A 99 7.67 -11.34 4.99
CA ALA A 99 7.58 -11.00 3.56
C ALA A 99 8.18 -9.61 3.27
N LEU A 100 7.86 -8.61 4.11
CA LEU A 100 8.42 -7.26 3.97
C LEU A 100 9.92 -7.21 4.26
N LYS A 101 10.40 -7.98 5.24
CA LYS A 101 11.84 -8.13 5.50
C LYS A 101 12.57 -8.73 4.30
N SER A 102 11.99 -9.73 3.66
CA SER A 102 12.56 -10.30 2.44
C SER A 102 12.53 -9.31 1.27
N TYR A 103 11.44 -8.54 1.14
CA TYR A 103 11.30 -7.55 0.07
C TYR A 103 12.33 -6.42 0.16
N ILE A 104 12.58 -5.83 1.33
CA ILE A 104 13.52 -4.71 1.46
C ILE A 104 14.96 -5.05 1.04
N ARG A 105 15.34 -6.32 1.06
CA ARG A 105 16.67 -6.77 0.58
C ARG A 105 16.85 -6.57 -0.91
N THR A 106 15.76 -6.48 -1.66
CA THR A 106 15.76 -6.25 -3.12
C THR A 106 15.65 -4.78 -3.51
N VAL A 107 15.31 -3.91 -2.54
CA VAL A 107 15.05 -2.47 -2.78
C VAL A 107 16.36 -1.68 -2.70
N ARG A 108 16.52 -0.72 -3.61
CA ARG A 108 17.65 0.23 -3.65
C ARG A 108 17.20 1.67 -3.95
N THR A 109 15.91 1.94 -3.83
CA THR A 109 15.30 3.22 -4.15
C THR A 109 14.36 3.68 -3.03
N PRO A 110 14.03 4.97 -2.93
CA PRO A 110 12.94 5.42 -2.08
C PRO A 110 11.62 4.72 -2.43
N LEU A 111 10.72 4.61 -1.46
CA LEU A 111 9.43 3.94 -1.64
C LEU A 111 8.27 4.89 -1.36
N ALA A 112 7.23 4.80 -2.19
CA ALA A 112 5.91 5.37 -1.94
C ALA A 112 4.97 4.29 -1.39
N ILE A 113 4.45 4.49 -0.20
CA ILE A 113 3.52 3.59 0.48
C ILE A 113 2.13 4.19 0.35
N ARG A 114 1.26 3.56 -0.43
CA ARG A 114 0.00 4.13 -0.89
C ARG A 114 -1.18 3.25 -0.52
N SER A 115 -2.28 3.88 -0.18
CA SER A 115 -3.57 3.22 -0.04
C SER A 115 -4.06 2.61 -1.36
N SER A 116 -4.81 1.52 -1.25
CA SER A 116 -5.56 0.94 -2.35
C SER A 116 -6.83 0.29 -1.79
N SER A 117 -7.87 1.09 -1.63
CA SER A 117 -9.16 0.62 -1.14
C SER A 117 -10.09 0.24 -2.27
N LYS A 118 -11.17 -0.47 -1.91
CA LYS A 118 -12.24 -0.80 -2.86
C LYS A 118 -13.03 0.45 -3.26
N LEU A 119 -13.19 1.40 -2.35
CA LEU A 119 -14.00 2.62 -2.56
C LEU A 119 -13.30 3.61 -3.50
N GLU A 120 -11.97 3.58 -3.61
CA GLU A 120 -11.21 4.46 -4.50
C GLU A 120 -11.55 4.28 -6.00
N ASP A 121 -12.17 3.17 -6.39
CA ASP A 121 -12.64 2.90 -7.76
C ASP A 121 -14.11 3.19 -7.97
N SER A 122 -14.80 3.83 -7.02
CA SER A 122 -16.20 4.15 -7.19
C SER A 122 -16.39 5.18 -8.29
N HIS A 123 -17.05 4.79 -9.39
CA HIS A 123 -17.37 5.68 -10.50
C HIS A 123 -18.33 6.83 -10.13
N TYR A 124 -19.04 6.69 -9.02
CA TYR A 124 -20.07 7.64 -8.60
C TYR A 124 -19.58 8.66 -7.57
N GLN A 125 -18.46 8.35 -6.88
CA GLN A 125 -17.94 9.21 -5.84
C GLN A 125 -16.39 9.13 -5.85
N PRO A 126 -15.68 10.18 -6.30
CA PRO A 126 -14.22 10.17 -6.36
C PRO A 126 -13.62 10.18 -4.96
N PHE A 127 -12.83 9.16 -4.64
CA PHE A 127 -12.16 8.97 -3.34
C PHE A 127 -10.70 9.47 -3.36
N ALA A 128 -10.38 10.37 -4.28
CA ALA A 128 -9.01 10.85 -4.45
C ALA A 128 -8.56 11.71 -3.26
N GLY A 129 -7.39 11.40 -2.70
CA GLY A 129 -6.76 12.21 -1.66
C GLY A 129 -7.30 12.03 -0.24
N ILE A 130 -8.25 11.12 -0.01
CA ILE A 130 -8.83 10.85 1.32
C ILE A 130 -7.86 10.06 2.20
N TYR A 131 -7.23 9.02 1.65
CA TYR A 131 -6.27 8.21 2.39
C TYR A 131 -4.84 8.68 2.21
N SER A 132 -4.03 8.44 3.24
CA SER A 132 -2.64 8.91 3.29
C SER A 132 -1.71 8.15 2.35
N THR A 133 -0.74 8.88 1.81
CA THR A 133 0.43 8.34 1.12
C THR A 133 1.67 8.73 1.90
N TYR A 134 2.57 7.78 2.14
CA TYR A 134 3.82 8.02 2.84
C TYR A 134 5.00 7.74 1.92
N MET A 135 5.91 8.71 1.86
CA MET A 135 7.19 8.56 1.16
C MET A 135 8.25 8.19 2.19
N ILE A 136 9.03 7.15 1.93
CA ILE A 136 10.17 6.77 2.77
C ILE A 136 11.45 6.81 1.95
N PRO A 137 12.53 7.41 2.49
CA PRO A 137 13.83 7.43 1.81
C PRO A 137 14.41 6.02 1.76
N TYR A 138 15.28 5.78 0.78
CA TYR A 138 16.14 4.60 0.84
C TYR A 138 17.19 4.78 1.94
N VAL A 139 17.36 3.74 2.74
CA VAL A 139 18.37 3.68 3.80
C VAL A 139 19.10 2.33 3.69
N ASP A 140 20.41 2.36 3.63
CA ASP A 140 21.24 1.14 3.43
C ASP A 140 21.20 0.17 4.62
N ASN A 141 20.78 0.64 5.80
CA ASN A 141 20.58 -0.20 6.98
C ASN A 141 19.23 -0.95 6.90
N GLU A 142 19.28 -2.28 6.75
CA GLU A 142 18.11 -3.17 6.63
C GLU A 142 17.07 -2.98 7.76
N ASP A 143 17.55 -2.92 9.03
CA ASP A 143 16.66 -2.80 10.18
C ASP A 143 15.97 -1.43 10.22
N GLN A 144 16.67 -0.38 9.84
CA GLN A 144 16.11 0.97 9.76
C GLN A 144 15.10 1.06 8.62
N MET A 145 15.43 0.53 7.45
CA MET A 145 14.53 0.50 6.28
C MET A 145 13.26 -0.29 6.61
N LEU A 146 13.39 -1.45 7.28
CA LEU A 146 12.26 -2.24 7.73
C LEU A 146 11.38 -1.47 8.71
N ARG A 147 11.95 -0.81 9.72
CA ARG A 147 11.19 0.01 10.67
C ARG A 147 10.39 1.10 9.97
N LEU A 148 10.99 1.82 9.01
CA LEU A 148 10.32 2.86 8.23
C LEU A 148 9.15 2.28 7.44
N LEU A 149 9.37 1.16 6.74
CA LEU A 149 8.34 0.49 5.95
C LEU A 149 7.18 -0.01 6.81
N LEU A 150 7.47 -0.70 7.92
CA LEU A 150 6.43 -1.19 8.84
C LEU A 150 5.61 -0.04 9.43
N LYS A 151 6.26 1.08 9.80
CA LYS A 151 5.58 2.28 10.28
C LYS A 151 4.66 2.85 9.21
N ALA A 152 5.15 3.02 7.97
CA ALA A 152 4.38 3.58 6.87
C ALA A 152 3.15 2.71 6.52
N VAL A 153 3.30 1.38 6.46
CA VAL A 153 2.17 0.46 6.25
C VAL A 153 1.09 0.62 7.33
N LYS A 154 1.50 0.65 8.60
CA LYS A 154 0.57 0.85 9.73
C LYS A 154 -0.12 2.22 9.67
N SER A 155 0.60 3.26 9.23
CA SER A 155 0.05 4.61 9.07
C SER A 155 -0.96 4.68 7.93
N VAL A 156 -0.76 3.95 6.82
CA VAL A 156 -1.78 3.82 5.76
C VAL A 156 -3.02 3.11 6.31
N TYR A 157 -2.86 2.04 7.09
CA TYR A 157 -3.99 1.37 7.74
C TYR A 157 -4.76 2.30 8.69
N ALA A 158 -4.06 3.12 9.48
CA ALA A 158 -4.67 4.10 10.38
C ALA A 158 -5.54 5.11 9.63
N SER A 159 -5.11 5.54 8.42
CA SER A 159 -5.80 6.58 7.65
C SER A 159 -7.23 6.20 7.24
N VAL A 160 -7.61 4.93 7.28
CA VAL A 160 -9.00 4.47 7.10
C VAL A 160 -9.93 5.10 8.15
N TYR A 161 -9.43 5.30 9.35
CA TYR A 161 -10.20 5.74 10.51
C TYR A 161 -10.04 7.22 10.84
N PHE A 162 -9.26 7.98 10.06
CA PHE A 162 -9.10 9.43 10.24
C PHE A 162 -10.41 10.19 9.99
N ALA A 163 -10.53 11.36 10.57
CA ALA A 163 -11.74 12.18 10.53
C ALA A 163 -12.24 12.41 9.09
N ALA A 164 -11.36 12.75 8.16
CA ALA A 164 -11.70 12.95 6.76
C ALA A 164 -12.26 11.68 6.10
N SER A 165 -11.64 10.52 6.37
CA SER A 165 -12.09 9.22 5.85
C SER A 165 -13.44 8.82 6.41
N ARG A 166 -13.63 8.98 7.73
CA ARG A 166 -14.90 8.70 8.43
C ARG A 166 -16.04 9.55 7.86
N ALA A 167 -15.82 10.88 7.75
CA ALA A 167 -16.82 11.79 7.21
C ALA A 167 -17.22 11.44 5.78
N TYR A 168 -16.22 11.09 4.94
CA TYR A 168 -16.49 10.71 3.57
C TYR A 168 -17.27 9.39 3.45
N ILE A 169 -16.85 8.35 4.19
CA ILE A 169 -17.52 7.04 4.20
C ILE A 169 -18.98 7.19 4.65
N GLN A 170 -19.23 7.98 5.68
CA GLN A 170 -20.59 8.28 6.16
C GLN A 170 -21.44 8.99 5.08
N SER A 171 -20.87 9.95 4.35
CA SER A 171 -21.58 10.66 3.28
C SER A 171 -21.91 9.77 2.07
N SER A 172 -21.14 8.70 1.87
CA SER A 172 -21.29 7.76 0.76
C SER A 172 -22.24 6.58 1.07
N GLN A 173 -22.91 6.56 2.21
CA GLN A 173 -23.77 5.46 2.69
C GLN A 173 -23.05 4.12 2.86
N ASN A 174 -21.73 4.11 2.88
CA ASN A 174 -20.93 2.93 3.16
C ASN A 174 -20.68 2.78 4.68
N LEU A 175 -20.40 1.55 5.11
CA LEU A 175 -20.04 1.29 6.50
C LEU A 175 -18.52 1.24 6.64
N ILE A 176 -17.97 2.05 7.55
CA ILE A 176 -16.53 2.04 7.85
C ILE A 176 -16.03 0.66 8.31
N SER A 177 -16.89 -0.13 8.94
CA SER A 177 -16.58 -1.50 9.37
C SER A 177 -16.39 -2.48 8.21
N GLU A 178 -16.87 -2.14 7.01
CA GLU A 178 -16.74 -2.95 5.80
C GLU A 178 -15.56 -2.50 4.92
N GLU A 179 -14.96 -1.34 5.23
CA GLU A 179 -13.81 -0.85 4.49
C GLU A 179 -12.59 -1.74 4.72
N LYS A 180 -11.95 -2.10 3.62
CA LYS A 180 -10.75 -2.94 3.60
C LYS A 180 -9.65 -2.27 2.82
N MET A 181 -8.45 -2.25 3.41
CA MET A 181 -7.32 -1.56 2.85
C MET A 181 -6.25 -2.53 2.36
N ALA A 182 -5.97 -2.49 1.06
CA ALA A 182 -4.72 -2.99 0.51
C ALA A 182 -3.68 -1.86 0.48
N VAL A 183 -2.40 -2.20 0.49
CA VAL A 183 -1.32 -1.22 0.47
C VAL A 183 -0.41 -1.49 -0.72
N ILE A 184 -0.16 -0.47 -1.53
CA ILE A 184 0.83 -0.50 -2.60
C ILE A 184 2.15 0.02 -2.06
N ILE A 185 3.20 -0.77 -2.18
CA ILE A 185 4.58 -0.37 -1.98
C ILE A 185 5.18 -0.19 -3.38
N GLN A 186 5.50 1.03 -3.76
CA GLN A 186 5.94 1.38 -5.11
C GLN A 186 7.31 2.05 -5.06
N GLU A 187 8.24 1.59 -5.90
CA GLU A 187 9.54 2.24 -6.05
C GLU A 187 9.37 3.61 -6.70
N VAL A 188 10.09 4.60 -6.19
CA VAL A 188 10.10 5.95 -6.76
C VAL A 188 11.09 5.99 -7.90
N CYS A 189 10.62 6.43 -9.06
CA CYS A 189 11.44 6.63 -10.25
C CYS A 189 11.80 8.11 -10.39
N GLY A 190 13.05 8.39 -10.71
CA GLY A 190 13.57 9.73 -10.93
C GLY A 190 15.07 9.80 -10.65
N THR A 191 15.65 10.94 -10.95
CA THR A 191 17.02 11.28 -10.56
C THR A 191 16.97 12.28 -9.43
N GLU A 192 17.85 12.11 -8.45
CA GLU A 192 18.07 13.11 -7.41
C GLU A 192 18.54 14.41 -8.07
N GLN A 193 17.89 15.51 -7.74
CA GLN A 193 18.29 16.85 -8.20
C GLN A 193 18.90 17.58 -7.00
N ASP A 194 20.08 18.15 -7.22
CA ASP A 194 20.81 18.97 -6.25
C ASP A 194 20.05 20.28 -5.91
#